data_1b5d4db4b3ab520cc22170804ab8fca2
#
_entry.id   1b5d4db4b3ab520cc22170804ab8fca2
#
_cell.length_a   1.000
_cell.length_b   1.000
_cell.length_c   1.000
_cell.angle_alpha   90.00
_cell.angle_beta   90.00
_cell.angle_gamma   90.00
#
_symmetry.space_group_name_H-M   'P 1'
#
loop_
_entity.id
_entity.type
_entity.pdbx_description
1 polymer ?
#
loop_
_entity_poly.entity_id
_entity_poly.type
_entity_poly.pdbx_seq_one_letter_code
_entity_poly.pdbx_strand_id
1 'polypeptide(L)'
;MNNHFKIIIPFYNAEKWIKLCIRSVKAQSYKNFECIIIDDISTDKSVEVIKKEIFDDDRFKLIINEEKAFALKNIYDGINYSKPCKEDIIITLDGDDWLAGKDVLKKVSDTYNE
;
A
#
# COMPACT_ATOMS: atom_id res chain seq x y z
N MET A 1 4.45 -22.81 1.81
CA MET A 1 5.40 -21.69 1.90
C MET A 1 4.64 -20.39 2.09
N ASN A 2 5.05 -19.59 3.04
CA ASN A 2 4.39 -18.30 3.31
C ASN A 2 4.97 -17.21 2.43
N ASN A 3 4.15 -16.65 1.56
CA ASN A 3 4.55 -15.50 0.75
C ASN A 3 4.49 -14.24 1.59
N HIS A 4 5.41 -13.32 1.34
CA HIS A 4 5.38 -11.98 1.94
C HIS A 4 5.06 -10.97 0.85
N PHE A 5 4.10 -10.08 1.13
CA PHE A 5 3.67 -9.06 0.17
C PHE A 5 4.29 -7.71 0.48
N LYS A 6 4.69 -7.01 -0.56
CA LYS A 6 5.03 -5.58 -0.52
C LYS A 6 3.94 -4.86 -1.29
N ILE A 7 3.09 -4.13 -0.59
CA ILE A 7 1.97 -3.40 -1.19
C ILE A 7 2.38 -1.94 -1.33
N ILE A 8 2.31 -1.40 -2.55
CA ILE A 8 2.72 -0.04 -2.86
C ILE A 8 1.49 0.76 -3.25
N ILE A 9 1.20 1.82 -2.50
CA ILE A 9 0.04 2.67 -2.71
C ILE A 9 0.50 4.09 -3.05
N PRO A 10 0.65 4.43 -4.34
CA PRO A 10 0.88 5.81 -4.74
C PRO A 10 -0.44 6.57 -4.72
N PHE A 11 -0.42 7.84 -4.31
CA PHE A 11 -1.64 8.63 -4.35
C PHE A 11 -1.33 10.13 -4.49
N TYR A 12 -2.33 10.85 -4.97
CA TYR A 12 -2.35 12.31 -5.01
C TYR A 12 -3.79 12.77 -4.81
N ASN A 13 -4.04 13.58 -3.76
CA ASN A 13 -5.36 14.12 -3.46
C ASN A 13 -6.46 13.03 -3.44
N ALA A 14 -6.29 12.05 -2.56
CA ALA A 14 -7.20 10.91 -2.43
C ALA A 14 -8.02 10.97 -1.14
N GLU A 15 -8.27 12.16 -0.60
CA GLU A 15 -8.94 12.35 0.70
C GLU A 15 -10.24 11.56 0.82
N LYS A 16 -11.03 11.47 -0.25
CA LYS A 16 -12.31 10.76 -0.25
C LYS A 16 -12.18 9.25 -0.19
N TRP A 17 -11.06 8.70 -0.65
CA TRP A 17 -10.94 7.27 -0.93
C TRP A 17 -9.84 6.57 -0.13
N ILE A 18 -8.82 7.32 0.31
CA ILE A 18 -7.61 6.72 0.90
C ILE A 18 -7.90 5.91 2.16
N LYS A 19 -8.86 6.35 2.96
CA LYS A 19 -9.27 5.62 4.17
C LYS A 19 -9.83 4.25 3.81
N LEU A 20 -10.69 4.19 2.80
CA LEU A 20 -11.27 2.94 2.32
C LEU A 20 -10.19 2.02 1.76
N CYS A 21 -9.25 2.59 1.00
CA CYS A 21 -8.10 1.86 0.46
C CYS A 21 -7.30 1.19 1.59
N ILE A 22 -6.88 1.97 2.59
CA ILE A 22 -6.08 1.47 3.71
C ILE A 22 -6.85 0.41 4.50
N ARG A 23 -8.12 0.66 4.80
CA ARG A 23 -8.94 -0.29 5.54
C ARG A 23 -9.12 -1.61 4.82
N SER A 24 -9.19 -1.59 3.48
CA SER A 24 -9.28 -2.82 2.70
C SER A 24 -8.02 -3.67 2.83
N VAL A 25 -6.85 -3.05 2.96
CA VAL A 25 -5.59 -3.74 3.19
C VAL A 25 -5.52 -4.26 4.64
N LYS A 26 -5.88 -3.44 5.60
CA LYS A 26 -5.90 -3.85 7.01
C LYS A 26 -6.83 -5.04 7.27
N ALA A 27 -7.92 -5.11 6.53
CA ALA A 27 -8.96 -6.14 6.71
C ALA A 27 -8.58 -7.49 6.11
N GLN A 28 -7.45 -7.59 5.41
CA GLN A 28 -7.05 -8.84 4.80
C GLN A 28 -6.83 -9.93 5.85
N SER A 29 -7.37 -11.13 5.57
CA SER A 29 -7.15 -12.29 6.43
C SER A 29 -5.69 -12.75 6.42
N TYR A 30 -5.01 -12.57 5.29
CA TYR A 30 -3.58 -12.87 5.16
C TYR A 30 -2.77 -11.68 5.70
N LYS A 31 -1.98 -11.92 6.74
CA LYS A 31 -1.34 -10.83 7.51
C LYS A 31 0.11 -10.54 7.18
N ASN A 32 0.76 -11.39 6.37
CA ASN A 32 2.19 -11.26 6.11
C ASN A 32 2.46 -10.28 4.96
N PHE A 33 2.41 -8.98 5.28
CA PHE A 33 2.66 -7.92 4.31
C PHE A 33 3.27 -6.69 4.95
N GLU A 34 3.92 -5.87 4.13
CA GLU A 34 4.30 -4.50 4.43
C GLU A 34 3.65 -3.59 3.38
N CYS A 35 3.15 -2.44 3.79
CA CYS A 35 2.46 -1.51 2.91
C CYS A 35 3.17 -0.15 2.92
N ILE A 36 3.60 0.31 1.76
CA ILE A 36 4.27 1.59 1.56
C ILE A 36 3.30 2.53 0.86
N ILE A 37 2.93 3.61 1.53
CA ILE A 37 2.00 4.62 1.01
C ILE A 37 2.81 5.85 0.64
N ILE A 38 2.70 6.32 -0.61
CA ILE A 38 3.53 7.41 -1.12
C ILE A 38 2.65 8.59 -1.51
N ASP A 39 2.81 9.70 -0.79
CA ASP A 39 2.13 10.96 -1.07
C ASP A 39 2.91 11.76 -2.12
N ASP A 40 2.27 12.04 -3.24
CA ASP A 40 2.85 12.82 -4.31
C ASP A 40 2.50 14.31 -4.19
N ILE A 41 2.73 14.86 -3.00
CA ILE A 41 2.50 16.26 -2.62
C ILE A 41 1.01 16.63 -2.71
N SER A 42 0.18 15.90 -1.96
CA SER A 42 -1.24 16.20 -1.87
C SER A 42 -1.49 17.57 -1.22
N THR A 43 -2.49 18.26 -1.72
CA THR A 43 -2.91 19.56 -1.20
C THR A 43 -4.18 19.48 -0.36
N ASP A 44 -4.80 18.31 -0.29
CA ASP A 44 -5.98 18.04 0.53
C ASP A 44 -5.58 17.43 1.88
N LYS A 45 -6.54 16.83 2.58
CA LYS A 45 -6.32 16.22 3.90
C LYS A 45 -5.93 14.74 3.85
N SER A 46 -5.51 14.23 2.70
CA SER A 46 -5.12 12.81 2.55
C SER A 46 -4.10 12.37 3.59
N VAL A 47 -3.03 13.15 3.78
CA VAL A 47 -1.95 12.80 4.71
C VAL A 47 -2.46 12.69 6.14
N GLU A 48 -3.33 13.61 6.56
CA GLU A 48 -3.91 13.58 7.91
C GLU A 48 -4.75 12.32 8.12
N VAL A 49 -5.54 11.95 7.13
CA VAL A 49 -6.37 10.73 7.16
C VAL A 49 -5.49 9.51 7.29
N ILE A 50 -4.42 9.44 6.48
CA ILE A 50 -3.50 8.29 6.50
C ILE A 50 -2.84 8.16 7.88
N LYS A 51 -2.33 9.24 8.43
CA LYS A 51 -1.64 9.20 9.72
C LYS A 51 -2.54 8.65 10.82
N LYS A 52 -3.82 8.98 10.81
CA LYS A 52 -4.80 8.46 11.77
C LYS A 52 -5.06 6.97 11.57
N GLU A 53 -5.08 6.52 10.32
CA GLU A 53 -5.40 5.12 10.01
C GLU A 53 -4.23 4.17 10.31
N ILE A 54 -2.98 4.62 10.25
CA ILE A 54 -1.82 3.73 10.33
C ILE A 54 -1.00 3.85 11.61
N PHE A 55 -1.30 4.79 12.51
CA PHE A 55 -0.45 5.07 13.67
C PHE A 55 -0.24 3.85 14.59
N ASP A 56 -1.18 2.93 14.60
CA ASP A 56 -1.16 1.74 15.46
C ASP A 56 -0.74 0.45 14.72
N ASP A 57 -0.28 0.57 13.49
CA ASP A 57 0.07 -0.61 12.67
C ASP A 57 1.40 -0.37 11.98
N ASP A 58 2.46 -1.01 12.48
CA ASP A 58 3.82 -0.81 12.00
C ASP A 58 4.10 -1.48 10.65
N ARG A 59 3.14 -2.22 10.09
CA ARG A 59 3.28 -2.75 8.73
C ARG A 59 3.09 -1.67 7.67
N PHE A 60 2.53 -0.51 8.04
CA PHE A 60 2.26 0.62 7.14
C PHE A 60 3.31 1.70 7.32
N LYS A 61 3.85 2.18 6.21
CA LYS A 61 4.81 3.29 6.16
C LYS A 61 4.28 4.36 5.23
N LEU A 62 4.41 5.62 5.63
CA LEU A 62 4.04 6.77 4.80
C LEU A 62 5.30 7.52 4.37
N ILE A 63 5.44 7.71 3.06
CA ILE A 63 6.50 8.55 2.47
C ILE A 63 5.81 9.77 1.88
N ILE A 64 6.31 10.96 2.24
CA ILE A 64 5.83 12.23 1.68
C ILE A 64 6.93 12.76 0.76
N ASN A 65 6.62 12.89 -0.53
CA ASN A 65 7.58 13.39 -1.50
C ASN A 65 7.90 14.85 -1.28
N GLU A 66 9.11 15.27 -1.59
CA GLU A 66 9.51 16.67 -1.60
C GLU A 66 9.25 17.33 -2.95
N GLU A 67 9.19 16.53 -4.01
CA GLU A 67 8.92 16.98 -5.37
C GLU A 67 7.87 16.08 -6.02
N LYS A 68 7.11 16.65 -6.96
CA LYS A 68 6.13 15.89 -7.73
C LYS A 68 6.85 14.81 -8.56
N ALA A 69 6.45 13.56 -8.40
CA ALA A 69 7.14 12.43 -9.04
C ALA A 69 6.24 11.61 -9.97
N PHE A 70 4.90 11.72 -9.81
CA PHE A 70 3.90 10.97 -10.55
C PHE A 70 3.92 9.46 -10.25
N ALA A 71 2.86 8.77 -10.67
CA ALA A 71 2.58 7.42 -10.20
C ALA A 71 3.69 6.40 -10.50
N LEU A 72 4.23 6.40 -11.72
CA LEU A 72 5.21 5.40 -12.11
C LEU A 72 6.50 5.48 -11.28
N LYS A 73 7.01 6.70 -11.08
CA LYS A 73 8.21 6.90 -10.27
C LYS A 73 7.93 6.56 -8.80
N ASN A 74 6.74 6.90 -8.31
CA ASN A 74 6.36 6.58 -6.93
C ASN A 74 6.31 5.07 -6.70
N ILE A 75 5.80 4.31 -7.65
CA ILE A 75 5.81 2.85 -7.57
C ILE A 75 7.25 2.33 -7.51
N TYR A 76 8.10 2.81 -8.41
CA TYR A 76 9.51 2.42 -8.45
C TYR A 76 10.21 2.75 -7.13
N ASP A 77 10.06 3.98 -6.64
CA ASP A 77 10.67 4.41 -5.39
C ASP A 77 10.14 3.61 -4.19
N GLY A 78 8.84 3.31 -4.18
CA GLY A 78 8.22 2.52 -3.12
C GLY A 78 8.74 1.10 -3.08
N ILE A 79 8.90 0.47 -4.23
CA ILE A 79 9.48 -0.88 -4.30
C ILE A 79 10.90 -0.86 -3.74
N ASN A 80 11.72 0.10 -4.15
CA ASN A 80 13.09 0.21 -3.67
C ASN A 80 13.14 0.50 -2.16
N TYR A 81 12.27 1.36 -1.66
CA TYR A 81 12.18 1.66 -0.24
C TYR A 81 11.86 0.41 0.58
N SER A 82 10.98 -0.44 0.08
CA SER A 82 10.54 -1.64 0.78
C SER A 82 11.62 -2.72 0.83
N LYS A 83 12.67 -2.62 0.02
CA LYS A 83 13.78 -3.58 -0.06
C LYS A 83 13.29 -5.01 -0.17
N PRO A 84 12.54 -5.34 -1.22
CA PRO A 84 11.94 -6.67 -1.31
C PRO A 84 12.98 -7.77 -1.49
N CYS A 85 12.71 -8.91 -0.90
CA CYS A 85 13.47 -10.13 -1.16
C CYS A 85 13.01 -10.74 -2.48
N LYS A 86 13.83 -11.63 -3.05
CA LYS A 86 13.55 -12.27 -4.34
C LYS A 86 12.19 -12.97 -4.38
N GLU A 87 11.76 -13.52 -3.24
CA GLU A 87 10.52 -14.31 -3.15
C GLU A 87 9.29 -13.43 -2.81
N ASP A 88 9.47 -12.14 -2.56
CA ASP A 88 8.36 -11.26 -2.20
C ASP A 88 7.45 -11.02 -3.40
N ILE A 89 6.16 -10.87 -3.12
CA ILE A 89 5.15 -10.53 -4.13
C ILE A 89 4.86 -9.04 -4.02
N ILE A 90 5.00 -8.32 -5.14
CA ILE A 90 4.73 -6.89 -5.20
C ILE A 90 3.31 -6.68 -5.71
N ILE A 91 2.53 -5.89 -4.97
CA ILE A 91 1.19 -5.48 -5.39
C ILE A 91 1.15 -3.95 -5.42
N THR A 92 0.66 -3.38 -6.49
CA THR A 92 0.40 -1.95 -6.57
C THR A 92 -1.10 -1.70 -6.47
N LEU A 93 -1.48 -0.67 -5.73
CA LEU A 93 -2.88 -0.32 -5.50
C LEU A 93 -2.99 1.20 -5.46
N ASP A 94 -3.78 1.78 -6.37
CA ASP A 94 -3.98 3.24 -6.36
C ASP A 94 -4.74 3.68 -5.12
N GLY A 95 -4.45 4.88 -4.62
CA GLY A 95 -5.05 5.40 -3.39
C GLY A 95 -6.56 5.64 -3.48
N ASP A 96 -7.13 5.67 -4.67
CA ASP A 96 -8.57 5.79 -4.91
C ASP A 96 -9.25 4.44 -5.18
N ASP A 97 -8.51 3.34 -5.05
CA ASP A 97 -9.01 1.97 -5.19
C ASP A 97 -8.99 1.23 -3.86
N TRP A 98 -9.54 0.05 -3.84
CA TRP A 98 -9.51 -0.83 -2.67
C TRP A 98 -9.55 -2.29 -3.09
N LEU A 99 -9.09 -3.16 -2.18
CA LEU A 99 -9.14 -4.61 -2.41
C LEU A 99 -10.58 -5.11 -2.25
N ALA A 100 -11.01 -6.00 -3.13
CA ALA A 100 -12.40 -6.45 -3.24
C ALA A 100 -12.72 -7.57 -2.25
N GLY A 101 -12.53 -7.33 -0.94
CA GLY A 101 -12.83 -8.28 0.10
C GLY A 101 -11.63 -8.65 0.93
N LYS A 102 -11.84 -9.49 1.93
CA LYS A 102 -10.82 -9.78 2.95
C LYS A 102 -9.83 -10.89 2.57
N ASP A 103 -10.07 -11.61 1.47
CA ASP A 103 -9.26 -12.79 1.11
C ASP A 103 -8.50 -12.61 -0.20
N VAL A 104 -8.29 -11.36 -0.66
CA VAL A 104 -7.56 -11.11 -1.91
C VAL A 104 -6.11 -11.59 -1.81
N LEU A 105 -5.41 -11.20 -0.75
CA LEU A 105 -4.00 -11.61 -0.57
C LEU A 105 -3.89 -13.12 -0.39
N LYS A 106 -4.83 -13.72 0.33
CA LYS A 106 -4.85 -15.17 0.51
C LYS A 106 -4.98 -15.89 -0.83
N LYS A 107 -5.88 -15.43 -1.70
CA LYS A 107 -6.07 -16.03 -3.03
C LYS A 107 -4.82 -15.88 -3.89
N VAL A 108 -4.18 -14.72 -3.86
CA VAL A 108 -2.94 -14.50 -4.61
C VAL A 108 -1.85 -15.43 -4.09
N SER A 109 -1.69 -15.53 -2.76
CA SER A 109 -0.71 -16.41 -2.15
C SER A 109 -0.94 -17.87 -2.54
N ASP A 110 -2.19 -18.34 -2.48
CA ASP A 110 -2.54 -19.70 -2.85
C ASP A 110 -2.20 -19.98 -4.33
N THR A 111 -2.45 -19.02 -5.20
CA THR A 111 -2.12 -19.13 -6.63
C THR A 111 -0.61 -19.26 -6.85
N TYR A 112 0.20 -18.48 -6.13
CA TYR A 112 1.66 -18.56 -6.24
C TYR A 112 2.23 -19.86 -5.71
N ASN A 113 1.51 -20.53 -4.82
CA ASN A 113 1.97 -21.80 -4.22
C ASN A 113 1.54 -23.04 -5.00
N GLU A 114 0.79 -22.87 -6.08
CA GLU A 114 0.36 -24.01 -6.93
C GLU A 114 1.49 -24.64 -7.73
#